data_b5b1de6de854018d410799300f8cdfe1
#
_entry.id   b5b1de6de854018d410799300f8cdfe1
#
_cell.length_a   1.000
_cell.length_b   1.000
_cell.length_c   1.000
_cell.angle_alpha   90.00
_cell.angle_beta   90.00
_cell.angle_gamma   90.00
#
_symmetry.space_group_name_H-M   'P 1'
#
loop_
_entity.id
_entity.type
_entity.pdbx_description
1 polymer ?
#
loop_
_entity_poly.entity_id
_entity_poly.type
_entity_poly.pdbx_seq_one_letter_code
_entity_poly.pdbx_strand_id
1 'polypeptide(L)'
;MADMIDRDGFRANVGIVLMHDDGRLFIGRRTGGKGWQFPQGGVRRGESAEESLFRELNEEIGLSREDVRIVAQTRRWLRYRLPARFVRRDSKPLCIGQKQRWYLLRLRHAEPHFRFDLTGEPEFDRWRWVDFWQPIREVIYFKRGVYTRALHELGGAAFPAGLPPYPDWWHPASATTAGTASAGA
;
A
#
# COMPACT_ATOMS: atom_id res chain seq x y z
N MET A 1 -6.76 19.34 -7.97
CA MET A 1 -7.34 19.42 -6.60
C MET A 1 -6.22 19.28 -5.57
N ALA A 2 -6.27 20.03 -4.45
CA ALA A 2 -5.19 20.01 -3.48
C ALA A 2 -5.22 18.74 -2.61
N ASP A 3 -4.06 18.13 -2.43
CA ASP A 3 -3.86 16.98 -1.55
C ASP A 3 -4.20 17.31 -0.09
N MET A 4 -4.78 16.35 0.61
CA MET A 4 -5.05 16.49 2.04
C MET A 4 -3.79 16.20 2.87
N ILE A 5 -3.06 17.25 3.26
CA ILE A 5 -1.95 17.17 4.21
C ILE A 5 -2.47 17.63 5.57
N ASP A 6 -2.29 16.79 6.60
CA ASP A 6 -2.73 17.11 7.95
C ASP A 6 -1.74 18.06 8.67
N ARG A 7 -2.14 18.53 9.86
CA ARG A 7 -1.32 19.42 10.69
C ARG A 7 0.05 18.84 11.09
N ASP A 8 0.19 17.51 11.04
CA ASP A 8 1.44 16.81 11.34
C ASP A 8 2.32 16.66 10.10
N GLY A 9 1.89 17.19 8.94
CA GLY A 9 2.61 17.15 7.67
C GLY A 9 2.49 15.82 6.90
N PHE A 10 1.47 14.98 7.21
CA PHE A 10 1.25 13.73 6.50
C PHE A 10 0.13 13.87 5.47
N ARG A 11 0.43 13.50 4.21
CA ARG A 11 -0.55 13.41 3.13
C ARG A 11 -1.41 12.17 3.32
N ALA A 12 -2.74 12.34 3.30
CA ALA A 12 -3.66 11.21 3.31
C ALA A 12 -3.61 10.47 1.96
N ASN A 13 -3.56 9.14 2.03
CA ASN A 13 -3.39 8.28 0.86
C ASN A 13 -4.09 6.93 1.08
N VAL A 14 -4.47 6.24 0.02
CA VAL A 14 -4.96 4.86 0.05
C VAL A 14 -3.94 3.94 -0.58
N GLY A 15 -3.79 2.74 -0.04
CA GLY A 15 -2.98 1.67 -0.62
C GLY A 15 -3.87 0.48 -0.95
N ILE A 16 -3.62 -0.17 -2.08
CA ILE A 16 -4.48 -1.21 -2.64
C ILE A 16 -3.69 -2.51 -2.74
N VAL A 17 -4.06 -3.50 -1.95
CA VAL A 17 -3.56 -4.87 -2.05
C VAL A 17 -4.60 -5.67 -2.83
N LEU A 18 -4.38 -5.84 -4.14
CA LEU A 18 -5.25 -6.64 -4.98
C LEU A 18 -4.75 -8.09 -4.99
N MET A 19 -5.61 -9.03 -4.59
CA MET A 19 -5.29 -10.44 -4.47
C MET A 19 -6.04 -11.26 -5.51
N HIS A 20 -5.30 -12.13 -6.18
CA HIS A 20 -5.83 -13.19 -7.05
C HIS A 20 -6.38 -14.37 -6.22
N ASP A 21 -7.20 -15.23 -6.83
CA ASP A 21 -7.83 -16.36 -6.13
C ASP A 21 -6.82 -17.38 -5.57
N ASP A 22 -5.65 -17.49 -6.20
CA ASP A 22 -4.55 -18.35 -5.75
C ASP A 22 -3.70 -17.75 -4.60
N GLY A 23 -4.06 -16.56 -4.11
CA GLY A 23 -3.38 -15.87 -3.01
C GLY A 23 -2.21 -14.97 -3.43
N ARG A 24 -1.85 -14.92 -4.71
CA ARG A 24 -0.83 -13.99 -5.21
C ARG A 24 -1.34 -12.56 -5.24
N LEU A 25 -0.43 -11.61 -5.13
CA LEU A 25 -0.72 -10.17 -5.10
C LEU A 25 -0.27 -9.48 -6.39
N PHE A 26 -1.08 -8.53 -6.84
CA PHE A 26 -0.70 -7.63 -7.94
C PHE A 26 0.37 -6.66 -7.49
N ILE A 27 1.41 -6.50 -8.31
CA ILE A 27 2.32 -5.35 -8.22
C ILE A 27 2.53 -4.73 -9.60
N GLY A 28 2.57 -3.39 -9.64
CA GLY A 28 2.88 -2.61 -10.83
C GLY A 28 4.31 -2.08 -10.80
N ARG A 29 4.98 -2.09 -11.97
CA ARG A 29 6.26 -1.41 -12.13
C ARG A 29 5.99 0.04 -12.51
N ARG A 30 6.51 0.97 -11.72
CA ARG A 30 6.35 2.39 -12.00
C ARG A 30 7.01 2.77 -13.32
N THR A 31 6.31 3.56 -14.11
CA THR A 31 6.78 4.09 -15.38
C THR A 31 8.16 4.74 -15.25
N GLY A 32 9.03 4.46 -16.22
CA GLY A 32 10.43 4.90 -16.19
C GLY A 32 11.34 4.10 -15.25
N GLY A 33 10.95 2.86 -14.90
CA GLY A 33 11.80 1.92 -14.14
C GLY A 33 12.00 2.29 -12.66
N LYS A 34 11.08 3.06 -12.06
CA LYS A 34 11.19 3.58 -10.68
C LYS A 34 10.84 2.56 -9.57
N GLY A 35 10.92 1.26 -9.88
CA GLY A 35 10.65 0.18 -8.93
C GLY A 35 9.21 -0.32 -8.97
N TRP A 36 8.92 -1.32 -8.13
CA TRP A 36 7.64 -2.00 -8.03
C TRP A 36 6.86 -1.50 -6.82
N GLN A 37 5.54 -1.40 -6.95
CA GLN A 37 4.68 -1.04 -5.83
C GLN A 37 3.25 -1.53 -6.02
N PHE A 38 2.48 -1.51 -4.95
CA PHE A 38 1.02 -1.60 -5.00
C PHE A 38 0.40 -0.33 -5.60
N PRO A 39 -0.77 -0.43 -6.25
CA PRO A 39 -1.57 0.74 -6.60
C PRO A 39 -1.87 1.58 -5.34
N GLN A 40 -1.77 2.89 -5.48
CA GLN A 40 -1.96 3.80 -4.35
C GLN A 40 -2.11 5.24 -4.81
N GLY A 41 -2.94 6.02 -4.13
CA GLY A 41 -3.05 7.43 -4.45
C GLY A 41 -3.57 8.31 -3.34
N GLY A 42 -3.55 9.61 -3.56
CA GLY A 42 -3.92 10.62 -2.59
C GLY A 42 -5.43 10.74 -2.40
N VAL A 43 -5.86 10.90 -1.15
CA VAL A 43 -7.24 11.25 -0.84
C VAL A 43 -7.44 12.73 -1.16
N ARG A 44 -8.41 13.04 -2.00
CA ARG A 44 -8.76 14.41 -2.39
C ARG A 44 -9.66 15.06 -1.32
N ARG A 45 -9.67 16.38 -1.29
CA ARG A 45 -10.53 17.11 -0.35
C ARG A 45 -12.01 16.82 -0.61
N GLY A 46 -12.73 16.41 0.43
CA GLY A 46 -14.14 16.02 0.34
C GLY A 46 -14.38 14.57 -0.08
N GLU A 47 -13.32 13.82 -0.38
CA GLU A 47 -13.36 12.41 -0.76
C GLU A 47 -13.15 11.53 0.48
N SER A 48 -13.94 10.49 0.63
CA SER A 48 -13.68 9.43 1.60
C SER A 48 -12.51 8.55 1.15
N ALA A 49 -11.94 7.77 2.07
CA ALA A 49 -10.89 6.83 1.72
C ALA A 49 -11.38 5.74 0.76
N GLU A 50 -12.64 5.33 0.83
CA GLU A 50 -13.21 4.33 -0.06
C GLU A 50 -13.50 4.89 -1.47
N GLU A 51 -13.98 6.12 -1.58
CA GLU A 51 -14.11 6.80 -2.89
C GLU A 51 -12.74 6.95 -3.56
N SER A 52 -11.73 7.36 -2.78
CA SER A 52 -10.35 7.43 -3.26
C SER A 52 -9.81 6.07 -3.70
N LEU A 53 -10.11 5.00 -2.95
CA LEU A 53 -9.76 3.62 -3.31
C LEU A 53 -10.22 3.27 -4.73
N PHE A 54 -11.52 3.45 -5.02
CA PHE A 54 -12.08 3.06 -6.31
C PHE A 54 -11.67 3.98 -7.46
N ARG A 55 -11.45 5.25 -7.18
CA ARG A 55 -10.89 6.17 -8.17
C ARG A 55 -9.47 5.78 -8.55
N GLU A 56 -8.58 5.56 -7.57
CA GLU A 56 -7.19 5.15 -7.82
C GLU A 56 -7.10 3.76 -8.47
N LEU A 57 -7.97 2.82 -8.06
CA LEU A 57 -8.08 1.50 -8.69
C LEU A 57 -8.37 1.62 -10.18
N ASN A 58 -9.31 2.51 -10.54
CA ASN A 58 -9.66 2.75 -11.93
C ASN A 58 -8.57 3.53 -12.68
N GLU A 59 -8.09 4.64 -12.12
CA GLU A 59 -7.07 5.50 -12.74
C GLU A 59 -5.76 4.74 -13.02
N GLU A 60 -5.29 3.89 -12.09
CA GLU A 60 -3.99 3.24 -12.20
C GLU A 60 -3.99 1.88 -12.90
N ILE A 61 -5.07 1.09 -12.76
CA ILE A 61 -5.11 -0.28 -13.30
C ILE A 61 -6.41 -0.64 -14.05
N GLY A 62 -7.33 0.31 -14.21
CA GLY A 62 -8.50 0.16 -15.06
C GLY A 62 -9.63 -0.71 -14.50
N LEU A 63 -9.55 -1.10 -13.22
CA LEU A 63 -10.62 -1.87 -12.57
C LEU A 63 -11.63 -0.96 -11.91
N SER A 64 -12.87 -1.43 -11.88
CA SER A 64 -14.02 -0.78 -11.25
C SER A 64 -14.43 -1.47 -9.94
N ARG A 65 -15.44 -0.90 -9.27
CA ARG A 65 -16.05 -1.51 -8.07
C ARG A 65 -16.67 -2.89 -8.36
N GLU A 66 -17.18 -3.09 -9.57
CA GLU A 66 -17.80 -4.34 -10.01
C GLU A 66 -16.80 -5.48 -10.19
N ASP A 67 -15.54 -5.16 -10.48
CA ASP A 67 -14.48 -6.15 -10.73
C ASP A 67 -13.89 -6.75 -9.44
N VAL A 68 -14.13 -6.08 -8.30
CA VAL A 68 -13.51 -6.45 -7.02
C VAL A 68 -14.49 -6.49 -5.86
N ARG A 69 -14.08 -7.13 -4.78
CA ARG A 69 -14.73 -7.01 -3.47
C ARG A 69 -13.71 -6.60 -2.42
N ILE A 70 -14.08 -5.72 -1.51
CA ILE A 70 -13.28 -5.40 -0.33
C ILE A 70 -13.36 -6.58 0.63
N VAL A 71 -12.22 -7.15 1.00
CA VAL A 71 -12.08 -8.25 1.97
C VAL A 71 -11.78 -7.70 3.35
N ALA A 72 -10.87 -6.73 3.42
CA ALA A 72 -10.47 -6.09 4.68
C ALA A 72 -9.89 -4.70 4.43
N GLN A 73 -9.81 -3.92 5.50
CA GLN A 73 -9.07 -2.66 5.53
C GLN A 73 -8.28 -2.55 6.84
N THR A 74 -7.20 -1.78 6.85
CA THR A 74 -6.47 -1.52 8.09
C THR A 74 -7.31 -0.73 9.08
N ARG A 75 -7.24 -1.07 10.37
CA ARG A 75 -8.01 -0.42 11.45
C ARG A 75 -7.62 1.04 11.61
N ARG A 76 -6.33 1.36 11.38
CA ARG A 76 -5.77 2.70 11.55
C ARG A 76 -5.05 3.13 10.29
N TRP A 77 -4.81 4.44 10.18
CA TRP A 77 -3.92 5.02 9.19
C TRP A 77 -2.48 4.62 9.51
N LEU A 78 -1.81 3.93 8.61
CA LEU A 78 -0.40 3.55 8.75
C LEU A 78 0.47 4.69 8.18
N ARG A 79 1.42 5.17 8.98
CA ARG A 79 2.28 6.31 8.59
C ARG A 79 3.67 5.84 8.22
N TYR A 80 4.26 6.53 7.25
CA TYR A 80 5.70 6.49 7.00
C TYR A 80 6.22 7.89 6.68
N ARG A 81 7.49 8.14 6.98
CA ARG A 81 8.17 9.40 6.68
C ARG A 81 8.96 9.29 5.38
N LEU A 82 9.00 10.38 4.62
CA LEU A 82 9.88 10.52 3.48
C LEU A 82 11.29 10.81 3.98
N PRO A 83 12.33 10.17 3.42
CA PRO A 83 13.70 10.61 3.62
C PRO A 83 13.86 12.07 3.17
N ALA A 84 14.72 12.83 3.82
CA ALA A 84 14.87 14.27 3.61
C ALA A 84 15.05 14.68 2.12
N ARG A 85 15.73 13.84 1.34
CA ARG A 85 15.95 14.06 -0.10
C ARG A 85 14.68 13.96 -0.97
N PHE A 86 13.61 13.36 -0.45
CA PHE A 86 12.31 13.23 -1.13
C PHE A 86 11.29 14.25 -0.64
N VAL A 87 11.61 15.04 0.39
CA VAL A 87 10.75 16.11 0.89
C VAL A 87 10.91 17.35 0.00
N ARG A 88 9.83 17.76 -0.66
CA ARG A 88 9.80 19.00 -1.46
C ARG A 88 9.66 20.17 -0.51
N ARG A 89 10.78 20.83 -0.17
CA ARG A 89 10.83 21.90 0.84
C ARG A 89 10.07 23.17 0.44
N ASP A 90 9.89 23.38 -0.87
CA ASP A 90 9.20 24.56 -1.41
C ASP A 90 7.68 24.38 -1.49
N SER A 91 7.15 23.20 -1.18
CA SER A 91 5.69 22.97 -1.17
C SER A 91 5.05 23.51 0.11
N LYS A 92 3.87 24.13 -0.05
CA LYS A 92 3.02 24.60 1.06
C LYS A 92 1.62 24.02 0.92
N PRO A 93 1.12 23.25 1.91
CA PRO A 93 1.81 22.83 3.14
C PRO A 93 2.95 21.85 2.89
N LEU A 94 3.93 21.79 3.80
CA LEU A 94 5.05 20.87 3.71
C LEU A 94 4.58 19.43 3.94
N CYS A 95 4.91 18.53 2.99
CA CYS A 95 4.62 17.11 3.11
C CYS A 95 5.88 16.36 3.57
N ILE A 96 5.88 15.82 4.79
CA ILE A 96 7.01 15.07 5.36
C ILE A 96 6.82 13.56 5.30
N GLY A 97 5.66 13.09 4.87
CA GLY A 97 5.33 11.68 4.80
C GLY A 97 3.91 11.43 4.35
N GLN A 98 3.51 10.19 4.38
CA GLN A 98 2.14 9.80 4.07
C GLN A 98 1.53 9.02 5.23
N LYS A 99 0.22 9.18 5.43
CA LYS A 99 -0.64 8.31 6.22
C LYS A 99 -1.55 7.56 5.26
N GLN A 100 -1.53 6.23 5.34
CA GLN A 100 -2.22 5.39 4.37
C GLN A 100 -3.28 4.52 5.03
N ARG A 101 -4.49 4.50 4.46
CA ARG A 101 -5.50 3.49 4.71
C ARG A 101 -5.32 2.40 3.67
N TRP A 102 -5.08 1.17 4.10
CA TRP A 102 -4.85 0.04 3.21
C TRP A 102 -6.10 -0.83 3.09
N TYR A 103 -6.35 -1.30 1.87
CA TYR A 103 -7.47 -2.16 1.53
C TYR A 103 -6.96 -3.43 0.89
N LEU A 104 -7.51 -4.57 1.33
CA LEU A 104 -7.35 -5.85 0.67
C LEU A 104 -8.57 -6.07 -0.22
N LEU A 105 -8.32 -6.16 -1.51
CA LEU A 105 -9.32 -6.46 -2.52
C LEU A 105 -9.10 -7.85 -3.07
N ARG A 106 -10.17 -8.54 -3.41
CA ARG A 106 -10.13 -9.78 -4.17
C ARG A 106 -10.89 -9.58 -5.48
N LEU A 107 -10.35 -10.13 -6.56
CA LEU A 107 -11.04 -10.14 -7.86
C LEU A 107 -12.35 -10.92 -7.75
N ARG A 108 -13.35 -10.50 -8.52
CA ARG A 108 -14.61 -11.25 -8.71
C ARG A 108 -14.55 -12.19 -9.89
N HIS A 109 -13.59 -11.97 -10.81
CA HIS A 109 -13.40 -12.74 -12.04
C HIS A 109 -11.95 -13.19 -12.13
N ALA A 110 -11.72 -14.40 -12.65
CA ALA A 110 -10.39 -15.01 -12.71
C ALA A 110 -9.41 -14.29 -13.68
N GLU A 111 -9.95 -13.65 -14.70
CA GLU A 111 -9.15 -12.96 -15.73
C GLU A 111 -9.50 -11.46 -15.76
N PRO A 112 -8.84 -10.63 -14.95
CA PRO A 112 -9.05 -9.20 -14.97
C PRO A 112 -8.42 -8.58 -16.23
N HIS A 113 -9.11 -7.63 -16.82
CA HIS A 113 -8.58 -6.84 -17.93
C HIS A 113 -7.97 -5.55 -17.40
N PHE A 114 -6.66 -5.56 -17.13
CA PHE A 114 -5.96 -4.36 -16.66
C PHE A 114 -5.76 -3.34 -17.78
N ARG A 115 -5.98 -2.08 -17.47
CA ARG A 115 -5.74 -0.94 -18.34
C ARG A 115 -4.90 0.10 -17.61
N PHE A 116 -3.81 0.51 -18.24
CA PHE A 116 -2.86 1.49 -17.66
C PHE A 116 -2.88 2.82 -18.42
N ASP A 117 -3.74 2.95 -19.40
CA ASP A 117 -3.83 4.07 -20.34
C ASP A 117 -5.02 5.01 -20.10
N LEU A 118 -5.69 4.89 -18.96
CA LEU A 118 -6.88 5.69 -18.64
C LEU A 118 -6.56 7.13 -18.25
N THR A 119 -5.31 7.39 -17.87
CA THR A 119 -4.79 8.72 -17.58
C THR A 119 -3.73 9.10 -18.60
N GLY A 120 -3.52 10.39 -18.83
CA GLY A 120 -2.49 10.87 -19.76
C GLY A 120 -1.05 10.53 -19.34
N GLU A 121 -0.84 10.16 -18.07
CA GLU A 121 0.45 9.75 -17.51
C GLU A 121 0.28 8.43 -16.74
N PRO A 122 0.45 7.26 -17.40
CA PRO A 122 0.35 5.96 -16.76
C PRO A 122 1.30 5.82 -15.56
N GLU A 123 0.78 5.42 -14.40
CA GLU A 123 1.62 5.17 -13.22
C GLU A 123 2.47 3.91 -13.42
N PHE A 124 1.94 2.89 -14.12
CA PHE A 124 2.61 1.61 -14.37
C PHE A 124 2.82 1.36 -15.84
N ASP A 125 3.99 0.77 -16.18
CA ASP A 125 4.34 0.29 -17.53
C ASP A 125 4.38 -1.24 -17.63
N ARG A 126 4.41 -1.94 -16.51
CA ARG A 126 4.35 -3.41 -16.38
C ARG A 126 3.66 -3.80 -15.09
N TRP A 127 3.18 -5.04 -15.04
CA TRP A 127 2.60 -5.64 -13.85
C TRP A 127 2.91 -7.13 -13.78
N ARG A 128 2.72 -7.73 -12.58
CA ARG A 128 2.79 -9.17 -12.38
C ARG A 128 2.10 -9.59 -11.08
N TRP A 129 1.77 -10.85 -10.99
CA TRP A 129 1.40 -11.53 -9.76
C TRP A 129 2.66 -11.99 -9.04
N VAL A 130 2.70 -11.81 -7.72
CA VAL A 130 3.82 -12.21 -6.86
C VAL A 130 3.32 -12.86 -5.57
N ASP A 131 4.19 -13.62 -4.93
CA ASP A 131 3.90 -14.21 -3.62
C ASP A 131 3.63 -13.14 -2.56
N PHE A 132 2.83 -13.50 -1.56
CA PHE A 132 2.26 -12.55 -0.58
C PHE A 132 3.29 -11.61 0.07
N TRP A 133 4.48 -12.09 0.41
CA TRP A 133 5.51 -11.28 1.06
C TRP A 133 6.46 -10.54 0.09
N GLN A 134 6.49 -10.95 -1.17
CA GLN A 134 7.41 -10.42 -2.17
C GLN A 134 7.34 -8.88 -2.35
N PRO A 135 6.18 -8.21 -2.27
CA PRO A 135 6.09 -6.75 -2.42
C PRO A 135 6.94 -5.96 -1.42
N ILE A 136 7.19 -6.52 -0.21
CA ILE A 136 8.01 -5.87 0.81
C ILE A 136 9.47 -5.73 0.36
N ARG A 137 9.99 -6.74 -0.35
CA ARG A 137 11.36 -6.71 -0.89
C ARG A 137 11.48 -5.75 -2.07
N GLU A 138 10.45 -5.65 -2.89
CA GLU A 138 10.48 -4.95 -4.18
C GLU A 138 10.16 -3.46 -4.10
N VAL A 139 9.42 -3.06 -3.08
CA VAL A 139 9.10 -1.65 -2.87
C VAL A 139 10.33 -0.87 -2.43
N ILE A 140 10.35 0.44 -2.75
CA ILE A 140 11.41 1.34 -2.28
C ILE A 140 11.59 1.25 -0.76
N TYR A 141 12.84 1.24 -0.31
CA TYR A 141 13.24 0.88 1.06
C TYR A 141 12.45 1.59 2.18
N PHE A 142 12.14 2.87 2.03
CA PHE A 142 11.45 3.64 3.09
C PHE A 142 9.96 3.31 3.21
N LYS A 143 9.37 2.59 2.23
CA LYS A 143 8.00 2.07 2.31
C LYS A 143 7.92 0.64 2.87
N ARG A 144 9.04 -0.07 3.00
CA ARG A 144 9.03 -1.48 3.45
C ARG A 144 8.29 -1.66 4.77
N GLY A 145 8.53 -0.80 5.76
CA GLY A 145 7.88 -0.87 7.07
C GLY A 145 6.37 -0.68 7.04
N VAL A 146 5.83 0.18 6.17
CA VAL A 146 4.38 0.34 6.04
C VAL A 146 3.75 -0.83 5.28
N TYR A 147 4.42 -1.38 4.26
CA TYR A 147 4.00 -2.59 3.54
C TYR A 147 3.93 -3.80 4.48
N THR A 148 4.97 -4.00 5.29
CA THR A 148 5.01 -5.05 6.31
C THR A 148 3.80 -4.99 7.23
N ARG A 149 3.54 -3.82 7.83
CA ARG A 149 2.41 -3.64 8.73
C ARG A 149 1.06 -3.85 8.05
N ALA A 150 0.90 -3.35 6.82
CA ALA A 150 -0.31 -3.51 6.04
C ALA A 150 -0.58 -4.99 5.73
N LEU A 151 0.42 -5.73 5.21
CA LEU A 151 0.25 -7.14 4.88
C LEU A 151 0.01 -8.01 6.11
N HIS A 152 0.66 -7.74 7.25
CA HIS A 152 0.36 -8.44 8.49
C HIS A 152 -1.09 -8.22 8.96
N GLU A 153 -1.56 -6.99 8.94
CA GLU A 153 -2.92 -6.67 9.40
C GLU A 153 -4.00 -7.23 8.46
N LEU A 154 -3.78 -7.12 7.15
CA LEU A 154 -4.73 -7.56 6.13
C LEU A 154 -4.68 -9.08 5.90
N GLY A 155 -3.53 -9.70 6.14
CA GLY A 155 -3.28 -11.10 5.87
C GLY A 155 -4.16 -12.06 6.67
N GLY A 156 -4.56 -11.70 7.89
CA GLY A 156 -5.47 -12.49 8.69
C GLY A 156 -6.84 -12.70 8.02
N ALA A 157 -7.31 -11.70 7.27
CA ALA A 157 -8.55 -11.84 6.49
C ALA A 157 -8.33 -12.57 5.16
N ALA A 158 -7.12 -12.50 4.60
CA ALA A 158 -6.75 -13.19 3.38
C ALA A 158 -6.59 -14.71 3.58
N PHE A 159 -6.00 -15.08 4.71
CA PHE A 159 -5.60 -16.46 5.04
C PHE A 159 -6.12 -16.86 6.43
N PRO A 160 -7.39 -17.21 6.56
CA PRO A 160 -7.98 -17.58 7.86
C PRO A 160 -7.31 -18.79 8.52
N ALA A 161 -6.70 -19.68 7.73
CA ALA A 161 -5.97 -20.85 8.22
C ALA A 161 -4.53 -20.53 8.68
N GLY A 162 -4.08 -19.29 8.53
CA GLY A 162 -2.74 -18.84 8.88
C GLY A 162 -2.03 -18.17 7.70
N LEU A 163 -1.18 -17.20 8.01
CA LEU A 163 -0.40 -16.48 7.00
C LEU A 163 0.55 -17.43 6.24
N PRO A 164 0.85 -17.15 4.97
CA PRO A 164 1.89 -17.86 4.25
C PRO A 164 3.22 -17.81 5.01
N PRO A 165 4.04 -18.87 4.93
CA PRO A 165 5.34 -18.90 5.57
C PRO A 165 6.21 -17.73 5.10
N TYR A 166 7.03 -17.22 6.00
CA TYR A 166 7.98 -16.17 5.63
C TYR A 166 9.04 -16.76 4.70
N PRO A 167 9.41 -16.01 3.64
CA PRO A 167 10.49 -16.46 2.77
C PRO A 167 11.85 -16.36 3.47
N ASP A 168 12.83 -17.14 3.02
CA ASP A 168 14.18 -17.24 3.62
C ASP A 168 14.91 -15.87 3.75
N TRP A 169 14.60 -14.93 2.84
CA TRP A 169 15.16 -13.58 2.88
C TRP A 169 14.51 -12.68 3.94
N TRP A 170 13.43 -13.16 4.61
CA TRP A 170 12.76 -12.41 5.65
C TRP A 170 13.50 -12.55 6.98
N HIS A 171 14.14 -11.49 7.40
CA HIS A 171 14.63 -11.36 8.76
C HIS A 171 13.73 -10.38 9.49
N PRO A 172 12.85 -10.81 10.41
CA PRO A 172 12.15 -9.87 11.26
C PRO A 172 13.22 -9.05 12.00
N ALA A 173 13.22 -7.74 11.80
CA ALA A 173 14.00 -6.85 12.66
C ALA A 173 13.63 -7.23 14.10
N SER A 174 14.61 -7.63 14.89
CA SER A 174 14.46 -8.02 16.28
C SER A 174 13.47 -7.05 16.93
N ALA A 175 12.33 -7.54 17.39
CA ALA A 175 11.44 -6.76 18.22
C ALA A 175 12.30 -6.31 19.39
N THR A 176 12.60 -5.03 19.44
CA THR A 176 13.29 -4.42 20.57
C THR A 176 12.39 -4.70 21.77
N THR A 177 12.77 -5.68 22.56
CA THR A 177 12.21 -5.94 23.89
C THR A 177 12.43 -4.66 24.69
N ALA A 178 11.37 -3.86 24.78
CA ALA A 178 11.29 -2.78 25.72
C ALA A 178 11.44 -3.42 27.10
N GLY A 179 12.57 -3.09 27.76
CA GLY A 179 13.03 -3.67 28.97
C GLY A 179 11.94 -3.71 30.07
N THR A 180 11.78 -4.87 30.64
CA THR A 180 11.35 -5.04 32.02
C THR A 180 12.42 -4.42 32.91
N ALA A 181 12.20 -3.20 33.37
CA ALA A 181 12.92 -2.65 34.48
C ALA A 181 12.55 -3.49 35.71
N SER A 182 13.48 -4.36 36.12
CA SER A 182 13.45 -5.03 37.42
C SER A 182 13.51 -3.96 38.50
N ALA A 183 12.43 -3.82 39.28
CA ALA A 183 12.47 -3.25 40.59
C ALA A 183 13.07 -4.31 41.51
N GLY A 184 14.24 -4.04 42.00
CA GLY A 184 14.94 -4.86 42.99
C GLY A 184 15.50 -3.99 44.09
N ALA A 185 14.95 -4.22 45.28
CA ALA A 185 15.42 -3.92 46.64
C ALA A 185 15.79 -2.47 46.98
#